data_4e1245e5bbd7f6559caeb9350256161b
#
_entry.id   4e1245e5bbd7f6559caeb9350256161b
#
_cell.length_a   1.000
_cell.length_b   1.000
_cell.length_c   1.000
_cell.angle_alpha   90.00
_cell.angle_beta   90.00
_cell.angle_gamma   90.00
#
_symmetry.space_group_name_H-M   'P 1'
#
loop_
_entity.id
_entity.type
_entity.pdbx_description
1 polymer ?
#
loop_
_entity_poly.entity_id
_entity_poly.type
_entity_poly.pdbx_seq_one_letter_code
_entity_poly.pdbx_strand_id
1 'polypeptide(L)'
;MSELAVSIVIGSKSDLEIAKRVEQTLDELGVRHETQILSAHRDSKKLDAYLASSKAKVYIAIAGLAAHLPGYIASRTDRPVIGVPVNKALGGLDSLLSIVQMPRGVPVGAVGIDSAENAAHLAKRILDVPK
;
A
#
# COMPACT_ATOMS: atom_id res chain seq x y z
N MET A 1 7.37 -4.21 23.56
CA MET A 1 6.27 -4.59 22.68
C MET A 1 6.33 -3.75 21.41
N SER A 2 6.28 -4.38 20.27
CA SER A 2 6.34 -3.66 19.01
C SER A 2 4.97 -3.06 18.67
N GLU A 3 4.99 -1.85 18.18
CA GLU A 3 3.79 -1.19 17.69
C GLU A 3 3.56 -1.54 16.22
N LEU A 4 2.33 -1.37 15.76
CA LEU A 4 2.02 -1.49 14.35
C LEU A 4 2.90 -0.55 13.53
N ALA A 5 3.61 -1.07 12.55
CA ALA A 5 4.50 -0.28 11.72
C ALA A 5 3.97 -0.12 10.29
N VAL A 6 3.42 -1.19 9.71
CA VAL A 6 2.97 -1.19 8.33
C VAL A 6 1.51 -1.61 8.23
N SER A 7 0.72 -0.86 7.50
CA SER A 7 -0.63 -1.25 7.13
C SER A 7 -0.65 -1.60 5.65
N ILE A 8 -1.12 -2.81 5.34
CA ILE A 8 -1.32 -3.28 3.97
C ILE A 8 -2.81 -3.08 3.66
N VAL A 9 -3.13 -2.34 2.62
CA VAL A 9 -4.50 -2.10 2.22
C VAL A 9 -4.72 -2.64 0.81
N ILE A 10 -5.74 -3.47 0.65
CA ILE A 10 -6.13 -4.00 -0.65
C ILE A 10 -7.59 -3.65 -0.92
N GLY A 11 -7.92 -3.41 -2.19
CA GLY A 11 -9.28 -3.03 -2.56
C GLY A 11 -10.22 -4.21 -2.81
N SER A 12 -9.68 -5.41 -2.93
CA SER A 12 -10.45 -6.58 -3.30
C SER A 12 -9.78 -7.85 -2.79
N LYS A 13 -10.58 -8.88 -2.51
CA LYS A 13 -10.07 -10.20 -2.15
C LYS A 13 -9.18 -10.80 -3.23
N SER A 14 -9.35 -10.38 -4.49
CA SER A 14 -8.51 -10.86 -5.59
C SER A 14 -7.04 -10.47 -5.43
N ASP A 15 -6.74 -9.49 -4.58
CA ASP A 15 -5.36 -9.04 -4.33
C ASP A 15 -4.72 -9.71 -3.10
N LEU A 16 -5.45 -10.62 -2.44
CA LEU A 16 -4.95 -11.30 -1.23
C LEU A 16 -3.65 -12.07 -1.46
N GLU A 17 -3.47 -12.66 -2.63
CA GLU A 17 -2.26 -13.42 -2.93
C GLU A 17 -1.02 -12.53 -2.89
N ILE A 18 -1.12 -11.34 -3.49
CA ILE A 18 -0.04 -10.35 -3.45
C ILE A 18 0.16 -9.88 -2.01
N ALA A 19 -0.93 -9.60 -1.28
CA ALA A 19 -0.85 -9.17 0.11
C ALA A 19 -0.16 -10.20 1.00
N LYS A 20 -0.43 -11.49 0.78
CA LYS A 20 0.22 -12.57 1.55
C LYS A 20 1.74 -12.58 1.34
N ARG A 21 2.19 -12.32 0.12
CA ARG A 21 3.63 -12.24 -0.16
C ARG A 21 4.27 -11.05 0.56
N VAL A 22 3.58 -9.92 0.62
CA VAL A 22 4.04 -8.77 1.41
C VAL A 22 4.10 -9.13 2.89
N GLU A 23 3.03 -9.73 3.41
CA GLU A 23 2.96 -10.16 4.82
C GLU A 23 4.10 -11.09 5.19
N GLN A 24 4.34 -12.10 4.36
CA GLN A 24 5.40 -13.08 4.61
C GLN A 24 6.77 -12.40 4.68
N THR A 25 7.05 -11.49 3.76
CA THR A 25 8.33 -10.78 3.76
C THR A 25 8.45 -9.87 4.98
N LEU A 26 7.39 -9.17 5.37
CA LEU A 26 7.40 -8.36 6.59
C LEU A 26 7.63 -9.21 7.84
N ASP A 27 7.04 -10.41 7.89
CA ASP A 27 7.28 -11.34 9.00
C ASP A 27 8.76 -11.73 9.07
N GLU A 28 9.36 -12.06 7.93
CA GLU A 28 10.78 -12.39 7.85
C GLU A 28 11.67 -11.23 8.30
N LEU A 29 11.23 -10.00 8.06
CA LEU A 29 11.96 -8.79 8.44
C LEU A 29 11.67 -8.34 9.88
N GLY A 30 10.79 -9.03 10.59
CA GLY A 30 10.42 -8.69 11.96
C GLY A 30 9.58 -7.42 12.09
N VAL A 31 8.84 -7.06 11.06
CA VAL A 31 8.02 -5.83 11.02
C VAL A 31 6.58 -6.17 11.36
N ARG A 32 6.03 -5.50 12.37
CA ARG A 32 4.63 -5.69 12.74
C ARG A 32 3.70 -5.01 11.74
N HIS A 33 2.71 -5.73 11.27
CA HIS A 33 1.81 -5.28 10.20
C HIS A 33 0.39 -5.76 10.40
N GLU A 34 -0.53 -5.17 9.69
CA GLU A 34 -1.91 -5.64 9.57
C GLU A 34 -2.38 -5.44 8.12
N THR A 35 -3.40 -6.18 7.72
CA THR A 35 -3.97 -6.10 6.38
C THR A 35 -5.45 -5.75 6.47
N GLN A 36 -5.89 -4.77 5.66
CA GLN A 36 -7.26 -4.34 5.56
C GLN A 36 -7.76 -4.48 4.13
N ILE A 37 -9.01 -4.89 3.97
CA ILE A 37 -9.67 -4.93 2.66
C ILE A 37 -10.65 -3.76 2.62
N LEU A 38 -10.25 -2.68 1.96
CA LEU A 38 -11.01 -1.43 1.90
C LEU A 38 -10.87 -0.80 0.53
N SER A 39 -11.92 -0.84 -0.27
CA SER A 39 -11.91 -0.27 -1.62
C SER A 39 -12.09 1.24 -1.58
N ALA A 40 -11.26 1.97 -2.33
CA ALA A 40 -11.42 3.42 -2.49
C ALA A 40 -12.75 3.77 -3.15
N HIS A 41 -13.25 2.91 -4.02
CA HIS A 41 -14.50 3.16 -4.76
C HIS A 41 -15.75 2.71 -4.00
N ARG A 42 -15.67 1.59 -3.26
CA ARG A 42 -16.84 0.99 -2.61
C ARG A 42 -16.93 1.27 -1.12
N ASP A 43 -15.80 1.47 -0.46
CA ASP A 43 -15.70 1.57 1.00
C ASP A 43 -15.08 2.88 1.46
N SER A 44 -15.27 3.97 0.71
CA SER A 44 -14.55 5.22 0.98
C SER A 44 -14.72 5.73 2.40
N LYS A 45 -15.92 5.64 2.96
CA LYS A 45 -16.17 6.10 4.34
C LYS A 45 -15.44 5.25 5.37
N LYS A 46 -15.45 3.93 5.17
CA LYS A 46 -14.73 3.00 6.06
C LYS A 46 -13.23 3.21 5.96
N LEU A 47 -12.74 3.44 4.74
CA LEU A 47 -11.33 3.70 4.50
C LEU A 47 -10.90 5.00 5.18
N ASP A 48 -11.69 6.07 5.05
CA ASP A 48 -11.41 7.34 5.71
C ASP A 48 -11.34 7.18 7.22
N ALA A 49 -12.30 6.45 7.81
CA ALA A 49 -12.34 6.20 9.25
C ALA A 49 -11.12 5.39 9.69
N TYR A 50 -10.75 4.38 8.92
CA TYR A 50 -9.57 3.57 9.21
C TYR A 50 -8.30 4.42 9.19
N LEU A 51 -8.11 5.24 8.15
CA LEU A 51 -6.93 6.08 8.03
C LEU A 51 -6.84 7.13 9.14
N ALA A 52 -7.98 7.67 9.58
CA ALA A 52 -8.02 8.65 10.65
C ALA A 52 -7.57 8.07 11.99
N SER A 53 -7.79 6.77 12.22
CA SER A 53 -7.45 6.11 13.50
C SER A 53 -6.19 5.25 13.43
N SER A 54 -5.69 4.97 12.25
CA SER A 54 -4.53 4.08 12.07
C SER A 54 -3.26 4.68 12.64
N LYS A 55 -2.46 3.84 13.29
CA LYS A 55 -1.15 4.21 13.82
C LYS A 55 0.01 3.69 12.97
N ALA A 56 -0.28 3.18 11.78
CA ALA A 56 0.75 2.72 10.88
C ALA A 56 1.69 3.85 10.50
N LYS A 57 2.96 3.53 10.36
CA LYS A 57 3.98 4.49 9.94
C LYS A 57 4.18 4.50 8.43
N VAL A 58 3.85 3.39 7.77
CA VAL A 58 3.95 3.22 6.33
C VAL A 58 2.74 2.45 5.84
N TYR A 59 2.17 2.88 4.72
CA TYR A 59 1.09 2.16 4.07
C TYR A 59 1.60 1.48 2.80
N ILE A 60 1.22 0.23 2.61
CA ILE A 60 1.43 -0.49 1.35
C ILE A 60 0.05 -0.72 0.76
N ALA A 61 -0.23 -0.12 -0.39
CA ALA A 61 -1.51 -0.22 -1.06
C ALA A 61 -1.36 -1.00 -2.36
N ILE A 62 -2.14 -2.05 -2.50
CA ILE A 62 -2.07 -2.98 -3.63
C ILE A 62 -3.32 -2.79 -4.46
N ALA A 63 -3.17 -2.51 -5.74
CA ALA A 63 -4.31 -2.23 -6.61
C ALA A 63 -4.00 -2.55 -8.08
N GLY A 64 -5.02 -3.00 -8.79
CA GLY A 64 -4.93 -3.25 -10.23
C GLY A 64 -5.90 -2.38 -11.01
N LEU A 65 -5.83 -2.48 -12.33
CA LEU A 65 -6.67 -1.70 -13.26
C LEU A 65 -6.47 -0.19 -13.02
N ALA A 66 -7.54 0.58 -12.90
CA ALA A 66 -7.47 1.99 -12.51
C ALA A 66 -7.18 2.07 -11.01
N ALA A 67 -5.92 1.89 -10.65
CA ALA A 67 -5.46 1.63 -9.28
C ALA A 67 -5.47 2.93 -8.45
N HIS A 68 -6.63 3.38 -8.02
CA HIS A 68 -6.81 4.63 -7.29
C HIS A 68 -6.45 4.54 -5.81
N LEU A 69 -6.42 3.34 -5.24
CA LEU A 69 -6.26 3.15 -3.80
C LEU A 69 -4.98 3.80 -3.22
N PRO A 70 -3.79 3.61 -3.82
CA PRO A 70 -2.59 4.24 -3.27
C PRO A 70 -2.68 5.77 -3.22
N GLY A 71 -3.14 6.38 -4.32
CA GLY A 71 -3.30 7.84 -4.39
C GLY A 71 -4.38 8.34 -3.43
N TYR A 72 -5.46 7.59 -3.29
CA TYR A 72 -6.51 7.94 -2.33
C TYR A 72 -5.97 7.98 -0.90
N ILE A 73 -5.23 6.95 -0.50
CA ILE A 73 -4.60 6.89 0.81
C ILE A 73 -3.64 8.06 0.99
N ALA A 74 -2.79 8.31 0.01
CA ALA A 74 -1.82 9.41 0.07
C ALA A 74 -2.48 10.78 0.24
N SER A 75 -3.70 10.95 -0.26
CA SER A 75 -4.45 12.20 -0.09
C SER A 75 -5.04 12.35 1.32
N ARG A 76 -5.01 11.31 2.14
CA ARG A 76 -5.60 11.26 3.48
C ARG A 76 -4.60 11.10 4.60
N THR A 77 -3.31 10.99 4.30
CA THR A 77 -2.27 10.78 5.32
C THR A 77 -0.99 11.49 4.91
N ASP A 78 -0.20 11.89 5.90
CA ASP A 78 1.15 12.42 5.68
C ASP A 78 2.20 11.31 5.74
N ARG A 79 1.78 10.08 6.00
CA ARG A 79 2.70 8.95 6.08
C ARG A 79 3.09 8.48 4.69
N PRO A 80 4.27 7.86 4.55
CA PRO A 80 4.67 7.28 3.27
C PRO A 80 3.68 6.24 2.77
N VAL A 81 3.39 6.29 1.47
CA VAL A 81 2.51 5.31 0.81
C VAL A 81 3.29 4.66 -0.32
N ILE A 82 3.35 3.34 -0.30
CA ILE A 82 3.99 2.52 -1.32
C ILE A 82 2.89 1.82 -2.11
N GLY A 83 2.83 2.06 -3.41
CA GLY A 83 1.88 1.39 -4.29
C GLY A 83 2.47 0.15 -4.91
N VAL A 84 1.70 -0.93 -4.95
CA VAL A 84 2.05 -2.16 -5.67
C VAL A 84 1.08 -2.30 -6.83
N PRO A 85 1.52 -2.03 -8.06
CA PRO A 85 0.66 -2.22 -9.22
C PRO A 85 0.50 -3.71 -9.52
N VAL A 86 -0.74 -4.12 -9.77
CA VAL A 86 -1.05 -5.52 -10.05
C VAL A 86 -1.34 -5.69 -11.54
N ASN A 87 -0.78 -6.72 -12.12
CA ASN A 87 -1.02 -7.07 -13.53
C ASN A 87 -2.37 -7.78 -13.66
N LYS A 88 -3.42 -7.02 -13.94
CA LYS A 88 -4.76 -7.57 -14.27
C LYS A 88 -5.13 -7.30 -15.72
N ALA A 89 -4.55 -6.26 -16.32
CA ALA A 89 -4.77 -5.87 -17.71
C ALA A 89 -3.54 -5.11 -18.20
N LEU A 90 -3.37 -5.04 -19.52
CA LEU A 90 -2.31 -4.26 -20.15
C LEU A 90 -0.90 -4.49 -19.57
N GLY A 91 -0.62 -5.72 -19.10
CA GLY A 91 0.66 -6.05 -18.49
C GLY A 91 0.92 -5.35 -17.17
N GLY A 92 -0.11 -4.73 -16.55
CA GLY A 92 0.02 -3.95 -15.32
C GLY A 92 0.40 -2.50 -15.55
N LEU A 93 0.60 -2.08 -16.80
CA LEU A 93 0.99 -0.70 -17.12
C LEU A 93 -0.09 0.30 -16.71
N ASP A 94 -1.35 -0.04 -16.90
CA ASP A 94 -2.47 0.80 -16.51
C ASP A 94 -2.47 1.07 -14.99
N SER A 95 -2.27 0.04 -14.18
CA SER A 95 -2.22 0.21 -12.73
C SER A 95 -0.97 0.99 -12.30
N LEU A 96 0.18 0.71 -12.90
CA LEU A 96 1.40 1.48 -12.60
C LEU A 96 1.21 2.97 -12.87
N LEU A 97 0.68 3.33 -14.04
CA LEU A 97 0.46 4.73 -14.38
C LEU A 97 -0.56 5.39 -13.48
N SER A 98 -1.62 4.66 -13.09
CA SER A 98 -2.62 5.18 -12.14
C SER A 98 -2.04 5.47 -10.76
N ILE A 99 -1.04 4.69 -10.35
CA ILE A 99 -0.41 4.84 -9.04
C ILE A 99 0.59 6.00 -9.02
N VAL A 100 1.42 6.13 -10.03
CA VAL A 100 2.55 7.07 -9.99
C VAL A 100 2.20 8.48 -10.45
N GLN A 101 1.12 8.66 -11.19
CA GLN A 101 0.72 9.96 -11.70
C GLN A 101 -0.10 10.72 -10.66
N MET A 102 0.58 11.39 -9.73
CA MET A 102 -0.05 12.08 -8.61
C MET A 102 0.17 13.58 -8.68
N PRO A 103 -0.78 14.37 -8.15
CA PRO A 103 -0.61 15.83 -8.10
C PRO A 103 0.47 16.25 -7.10
N ARG A 104 0.95 17.48 -7.27
CA ARG A 104 1.96 18.05 -6.36
C ARG A 104 1.47 17.99 -4.91
N GLY A 105 2.33 17.55 -4.02
CA GLY A 105 2.05 17.50 -2.59
C GLY A 105 1.38 16.23 -2.12
N VAL A 106 1.04 15.32 -3.03
CA VAL A 106 0.43 14.03 -2.70
C VAL A 106 1.27 12.91 -3.32
N PRO A 107 2.44 12.60 -2.74
CA PRO A 107 3.36 11.64 -3.35
C PRO A 107 2.99 10.20 -3.04
N VAL A 108 3.22 9.33 -4.02
CA VAL A 108 3.15 7.87 -3.86
C VAL A 108 4.42 7.28 -4.46
N GLY A 109 5.14 6.48 -3.68
CA GLY A 109 6.24 5.68 -4.20
C GLY A 109 5.71 4.36 -4.73
N ALA A 110 6.25 3.87 -5.84
CA ALA A 110 5.81 2.59 -6.38
C ALA A 110 6.98 1.62 -6.49
N VAL A 111 6.67 0.33 -6.38
CA VAL A 111 7.59 -0.76 -6.72
C VAL A 111 7.18 -1.32 -8.08
N GLY A 112 7.93 -2.28 -8.59
CA GLY A 112 7.62 -2.91 -9.86
C GLY A 112 6.26 -3.61 -9.85
N ILE A 113 5.76 -3.92 -11.05
CA ILE A 113 4.48 -4.62 -11.22
C ILE A 113 4.57 -5.99 -10.53
N ASP A 114 3.57 -6.30 -9.70
CA ASP A 114 3.49 -7.53 -8.91
C ASP A 114 4.66 -7.74 -7.92
N SER A 115 5.44 -6.70 -7.64
CA SER A 115 6.65 -6.80 -6.80
C SER A 115 6.32 -6.66 -5.31
N ALA A 116 5.57 -7.61 -4.79
CA ALA A 116 5.13 -7.63 -3.39
C ALA A 116 6.30 -7.56 -2.40
N GLU A 117 7.32 -8.39 -2.61
CA GLU A 117 8.46 -8.46 -1.70
C GLU A 117 9.22 -7.14 -1.61
N ASN A 118 9.39 -6.45 -2.74
CA ASN A 118 10.07 -5.16 -2.74
C ASN A 118 9.28 -4.07 -2.02
N ALA A 119 7.96 -4.16 -1.99
CA ALA A 119 7.17 -3.24 -1.18
C ALA A 119 7.51 -3.40 0.31
N ALA A 120 7.61 -4.64 0.78
CA ALA A 120 7.99 -4.92 2.15
C ALA A 120 9.41 -4.44 2.46
N HIS A 121 10.35 -4.70 1.57
CA HIS A 121 11.73 -4.24 1.74
C HIS A 121 11.84 -2.72 1.76
N LEU A 122 11.10 -2.04 0.87
CA LEU A 122 11.10 -0.58 0.86
C LEU A 122 10.51 -0.01 2.14
N ALA A 123 9.41 -0.58 2.63
CA ALA A 123 8.80 -0.17 3.89
C ALA A 123 9.81 -0.32 5.04
N LYS A 124 10.52 -1.43 5.09
CA LYS A 124 11.53 -1.67 6.12
C LYS A 124 12.63 -0.60 6.08
N ARG A 125 13.11 -0.28 4.88
CA ARG A 125 14.13 0.76 4.72
C ARG A 125 13.66 2.13 5.18
N ILE A 126 12.39 2.47 4.89
CA ILE A 126 11.80 3.72 5.37
C ILE A 126 11.75 3.76 6.90
N LEU A 127 11.33 2.64 7.51
CA LEU A 127 11.25 2.53 8.98
C LEU A 127 12.62 2.63 9.65
N ASP A 128 13.67 2.19 8.97
CA ASP A 128 15.03 2.16 9.52
C ASP A 128 15.78 3.49 9.34
N VAL A 129 15.23 4.45 8.61
CA VAL A 129 15.88 5.75 8.45
C VAL A 129 15.90 6.47 9.80
N PRO A 130 17.07 6.90 10.29
CA PRO A 130 17.15 7.63 11.57
C PRO A 130 16.42 8.98 11.48
N LYS A 131 15.84 9.38 12.59
CA LYS A 131 15.19 10.69 12.68
C LYS A 131 16.22 11.80 12.85
#